data_20330bab7f2d749d2a978f14432e9adf
#
_entry.id   20330bab7f2d749d2a978f14432e9adf
#
_cell.length_a   1.000
_cell.length_b   1.000
_cell.length_c   1.000
_cell.angle_alpha   90.00
_cell.angle_beta   90.00
_cell.angle_gamma   90.00
#
_symmetry.space_group_name_H-M   'P 1'
#
loop_
_entity.id
_entity.type
_entity.pdbx_description
1 polymer ?
#
loop_
_entity_poly.entity_id
_entity_poly.type
_entity_poly.pdbx_seq_one_letter_code
_entity_poly.pdbx_strand_id
1 'polypeptide(L)'
;MSQFFIHRPIFAWVIALFIILFGVLSIPKLPIARFPSVAPPQISITATYPGATPKTLNDSVVTLIEREMSGVKNLLYYSSTSDNSGSATITATFKPGTDVELAQVDVQNRLARATPRLPASVTQQGVRVDKSRSNFLLFTMLSSTNPATDTVALGDYASRNIVPELQRLKGIGQAQLFGTERAMRIWIDPAKMVSFNLSAAEITAAIRAQNAQVASGTIGDLPNVAGQGIAATVVVNGQLSSVEQFGNIVLRANTDGSTVRIKDVARVELGGQAYATAARLNGKPAVGIGVQLSPSGNALEAAKAVRTKMDELSRYFPEGMSWSIPYDSSRFVDISITQVAKTLLEAVALVFLVMFLFLQNWRYTIIPTIVVPIALLGTFATLLALGF
;
A
#
# COMPACT_ATOMS: atom_id res chain seq x y z
N MET A 1 53.76 -3.31 -12.00
CA MET A 1 52.91 -3.38 -10.75
C MET A 1 53.24 -4.59 -9.89
N SER A 2 53.35 -5.82 -10.40
CA SER A 2 53.64 -7.02 -9.59
C SER A 2 54.93 -6.95 -8.78
N GLN A 3 56.02 -6.44 -9.37
CA GLN A 3 57.31 -6.27 -8.66
C GLN A 3 57.24 -5.35 -7.44
N PHE A 4 56.36 -4.32 -7.45
CA PHE A 4 56.18 -3.45 -6.29
C PHE A 4 55.64 -4.20 -5.07
N PHE A 5 54.64 -5.08 -5.29
CA PHE A 5 54.05 -5.87 -4.21
C PHE A 5 54.95 -7.02 -3.71
N ILE A 6 55.79 -7.56 -4.59
CA ILE A 6 56.79 -8.60 -4.21
C ILE A 6 57.78 -8.02 -3.19
N HIS A 7 58.21 -6.77 -3.38
CA HIS A 7 59.17 -6.12 -2.47
C HIS A 7 58.51 -5.51 -1.22
N ARG A 8 57.15 -5.40 -1.19
CA ARG A 8 56.41 -4.81 -0.06
C ARG A 8 55.16 -5.66 0.31
N PRO A 9 55.38 -6.87 0.88
CA PRO A 9 54.30 -7.81 1.16
C PRO A 9 53.30 -7.26 2.19
N ILE A 10 53.75 -6.47 3.17
CA ILE A 10 52.88 -5.85 4.16
C ILE A 10 51.85 -4.92 3.50
N PHE A 11 52.26 -4.19 2.47
CA PHE A 11 51.34 -3.28 1.75
C PHE A 11 50.27 -4.05 1.00
N ALA A 12 50.59 -5.22 0.42
CA ALA A 12 49.60 -6.09 -0.21
C ALA A 12 48.54 -6.59 0.80
N TRP A 13 48.97 -6.99 1.98
CA TRP A 13 48.07 -7.43 3.05
C TRP A 13 47.16 -6.30 3.53
N VAL A 14 47.67 -5.09 3.69
CA VAL A 14 46.87 -3.91 4.08
C VAL A 14 45.78 -3.62 3.06
N ILE A 15 46.12 -3.65 1.76
CA ILE A 15 45.11 -3.45 0.69
C ILE A 15 44.05 -4.56 0.73
N ALA A 16 44.48 -5.83 0.86
CA ALA A 16 43.55 -6.95 0.94
C ALA A 16 42.60 -6.83 2.13
N LEU A 17 43.08 -6.41 3.30
CA LEU A 17 42.25 -6.16 4.48
C LEU A 17 41.26 -5.03 4.25
N PHE A 18 41.67 -3.94 3.60
CA PHE A 18 40.75 -2.86 3.24
C PHE A 18 39.66 -3.35 2.28
N ILE A 19 40.00 -4.13 1.25
CA ILE A 19 39.04 -4.70 0.31
C ILE A 19 38.03 -5.61 1.07
N ILE A 20 38.51 -6.46 1.96
CA ILE A 20 37.67 -7.31 2.80
C ILE A 20 36.72 -6.44 3.67
N LEU A 21 37.27 -5.46 4.36
CA LEU A 21 36.53 -4.59 5.26
C LEU A 21 35.42 -3.85 4.51
N PHE A 22 35.77 -3.19 3.41
CA PHE A 22 34.78 -2.46 2.60
C PHE A 22 33.77 -3.41 1.95
N GLY A 23 34.20 -4.57 1.49
CA GLY A 23 33.33 -5.60 0.91
C GLY A 23 32.29 -6.10 1.91
N VAL A 24 32.71 -6.46 3.12
CA VAL A 24 31.80 -6.93 4.19
C VAL A 24 30.83 -5.83 4.60
N LEU A 25 31.28 -4.58 4.73
CA LEU A 25 30.40 -3.43 5.05
C LEU A 25 29.42 -3.08 3.92
N SER A 26 29.74 -3.49 2.69
CA SER A 26 28.87 -3.22 1.53
C SER A 26 27.70 -4.20 1.42
N ILE A 27 27.88 -5.47 1.82
CA ILE A 27 26.86 -6.52 1.68
C ILE A 27 25.48 -6.11 2.26
N PRO A 28 25.35 -5.60 3.51
CA PRO A 28 24.06 -5.23 4.07
C PRO A 28 23.45 -3.98 3.44
N LYS A 29 24.24 -3.19 2.69
CA LYS A 29 23.78 -1.96 2.05
C LYS A 29 23.31 -2.16 0.60
N LEU A 30 23.67 -3.29 -0.02
CA LEU A 30 23.23 -3.60 -1.37
C LEU A 30 21.73 -3.91 -1.38
N PRO A 31 20.96 -3.34 -2.34
CA PRO A 31 19.55 -3.62 -2.47
C PRO A 31 19.34 -5.06 -2.92
N ILE A 32 18.58 -5.84 -2.15
CA ILE A 32 18.23 -7.22 -2.48
C ILE A 32 16.79 -7.25 -2.96
N ALA A 33 16.57 -7.55 -4.24
CA ALA A 33 15.27 -7.70 -4.85
C ALA A 33 15.24 -8.93 -5.77
N ARG A 34 14.03 -9.50 -5.96
CA ARG A 34 13.82 -10.67 -6.85
C ARG A 34 14.18 -10.37 -8.30
N PHE A 35 13.88 -9.15 -8.74
CA PHE A 35 14.13 -8.67 -10.08
C PHE A 35 14.95 -7.37 -10.02
N PRO A 36 15.92 -7.17 -10.92
CA PRO A 36 16.58 -5.88 -11.04
C PRO A 36 15.53 -4.80 -11.33
N SER A 37 15.77 -3.59 -10.84
CA SER A 37 14.88 -2.43 -11.04
C SER A 37 14.97 -1.87 -12.46
N VAL A 38 14.92 -2.75 -13.47
CA VAL A 38 14.94 -2.40 -14.89
C VAL A 38 13.59 -1.85 -15.35
N ALA A 39 12.52 -2.16 -14.60
CA ALA A 39 11.20 -1.64 -14.91
C ALA A 39 11.16 -0.13 -14.68
N PRO A 40 10.67 0.65 -15.67
CA PRO A 40 10.49 2.07 -15.53
C PRO A 40 9.67 2.41 -14.29
N PRO A 41 9.99 3.50 -13.57
CA PRO A 41 9.18 3.94 -12.43
C PRO A 41 7.75 4.21 -12.84
N GLN A 42 6.80 3.83 -12.01
CA GLN A 42 5.37 4.03 -12.28
C GLN A 42 4.69 4.72 -11.11
N ILE A 43 3.71 5.56 -11.43
CA ILE A 43 2.81 6.20 -10.48
C ILE A 43 1.38 5.86 -10.88
N SER A 44 0.61 5.35 -9.95
CA SER A 44 -0.79 5.01 -10.13
C SER A 44 -1.67 6.09 -9.53
N ILE A 45 -2.61 6.59 -10.33
CA ILE A 45 -3.65 7.54 -9.91
C ILE A 45 -4.96 6.77 -9.92
N THR A 46 -5.61 6.66 -8.76
CA THR A 46 -6.89 5.96 -8.63
C THR A 46 -7.99 6.96 -8.29
N ALA A 47 -9.05 6.97 -9.08
CA ALA A 47 -10.23 7.78 -8.87
C ALA A 47 -11.47 6.89 -8.82
N THR A 48 -12.40 7.17 -7.89
CA THR A 48 -13.65 6.41 -7.76
C THR A 48 -14.84 7.33 -8.01
N TYR A 49 -15.71 6.93 -8.93
CA TYR A 49 -16.97 7.59 -9.22
C TYR A 49 -18.12 6.59 -9.03
N PRO A 50 -18.69 6.48 -7.82
CA PRO A 50 -19.71 5.49 -7.51
C PRO A 50 -20.92 5.61 -8.44
N GLY A 51 -21.34 4.47 -9.01
CA GLY A 51 -22.50 4.41 -9.90
C GLY A 51 -22.26 4.89 -11.34
N ALA A 52 -21.09 5.36 -11.68
CA ALA A 52 -20.77 5.73 -13.06
C ALA A 52 -20.47 4.49 -13.91
N THR A 53 -20.89 4.53 -15.19
CA THR A 53 -20.45 3.55 -16.18
C THR A 53 -18.98 3.79 -16.54
N PRO A 54 -18.24 2.79 -17.05
CA PRO A 54 -16.86 2.98 -17.51
C PRO A 54 -16.72 4.10 -18.54
N LYS A 55 -17.71 4.25 -19.43
CA LYS A 55 -17.73 5.34 -20.42
C LYS A 55 -17.87 6.70 -19.75
N THR A 56 -18.82 6.86 -18.84
CA THR A 56 -19.00 8.12 -18.08
C THR A 56 -17.77 8.47 -17.27
N LEU A 57 -17.16 7.46 -16.63
CA LEU A 57 -15.92 7.61 -15.85
C LEU A 57 -14.76 8.07 -16.73
N ASN A 58 -14.62 7.46 -17.91
CA ASN A 58 -13.60 7.84 -18.88
C ASN A 58 -13.76 9.27 -19.35
N ASP A 59 -14.98 9.65 -19.77
CA ASP A 59 -15.25 10.95 -20.37
C ASP A 59 -15.17 12.10 -19.35
N SER A 60 -15.62 11.89 -18.11
CA SER A 60 -15.72 12.95 -17.09
C SER A 60 -14.58 12.99 -16.08
N VAL A 61 -13.79 11.93 -15.95
CA VAL A 61 -12.72 11.84 -14.95
C VAL A 61 -11.37 11.56 -15.60
N VAL A 62 -11.26 10.42 -16.31
CA VAL A 62 -9.98 9.95 -16.86
C VAL A 62 -9.41 10.96 -17.84
N THR A 63 -10.20 11.38 -18.83
CA THR A 63 -9.78 12.35 -19.86
C THR A 63 -9.30 13.68 -19.26
N LEU A 64 -9.94 14.14 -18.17
CA LEU A 64 -9.53 15.37 -17.49
C LEU A 64 -8.17 15.21 -16.79
N ILE A 65 -7.97 14.10 -16.12
CA ILE A 65 -6.70 13.79 -15.44
C ILE A 65 -5.58 13.59 -16.47
N GLU A 66 -5.80 12.81 -17.53
CA GLU A 66 -4.83 12.54 -18.58
C GLU A 66 -4.34 13.82 -19.26
N ARG A 67 -5.23 14.78 -19.51
CA ARG A 67 -4.87 16.07 -20.08
C ARG A 67 -3.87 16.82 -19.21
N GLU A 68 -4.04 16.81 -17.91
CA GLU A 68 -3.10 17.44 -17.00
C GLU A 68 -1.80 16.64 -16.87
N MET A 69 -1.85 15.31 -17.02
CA MET A 69 -0.66 14.44 -16.95
C MET A 69 0.25 14.56 -18.17
N SER A 70 -0.26 14.96 -19.34
CA SER A 70 0.52 15.05 -20.58
C SER A 70 1.75 15.96 -20.50
N GLY A 71 1.80 16.90 -19.56
CA GLY A 71 2.94 17.79 -19.34
C GLY A 71 3.87 17.36 -18.19
N VAL A 72 3.73 16.18 -17.61
CA VAL A 72 4.58 15.68 -16.52
C VAL A 72 6.00 15.43 -17.03
N LYS A 73 7.00 15.85 -16.27
CA LYS A 73 8.40 15.72 -16.64
C LYS A 73 8.84 14.25 -16.66
N ASN A 74 9.59 13.86 -17.67
CA ASN A 74 10.11 12.50 -17.88
C ASN A 74 9.03 11.42 -18.06
N LEU A 75 7.78 11.78 -18.30
CA LEU A 75 6.72 10.83 -18.65
C LEU A 75 7.07 10.14 -19.99
N LEU A 76 6.98 8.81 -20.03
CA LEU A 76 7.09 8.02 -21.27
C LEU A 76 5.72 7.83 -21.89
N TYR A 77 4.81 7.27 -21.12
CA TYR A 77 3.42 7.03 -21.51
C TYR A 77 2.57 6.86 -20.26
N TYR A 78 1.27 6.91 -20.45
CA TYR A 78 0.29 6.49 -19.45
C TYR A 78 -0.69 5.50 -20.07
N SER A 79 -1.26 4.65 -19.21
CA SER A 79 -2.35 3.74 -19.56
C SER A 79 -3.46 3.88 -18.54
N SER A 80 -4.70 3.85 -19.01
CA SER A 80 -5.87 4.04 -18.14
C SER A 80 -6.82 2.87 -18.27
N THR A 81 -7.38 2.43 -17.16
CA THR A 81 -8.40 1.40 -17.08
C THR A 81 -9.57 1.92 -16.27
N SER A 82 -10.79 1.66 -16.74
CA SER A 82 -12.03 1.98 -16.03
C SER A 82 -12.87 0.72 -15.93
N ASP A 83 -13.38 0.44 -14.74
CA ASP A 83 -14.17 -0.75 -14.47
C ASP A 83 -15.66 -0.44 -14.20
N ASN A 84 -16.48 -1.49 -14.15
CA ASN A 84 -17.91 -1.39 -13.89
C ASN A 84 -18.25 -1.08 -12.41
N SER A 85 -17.26 -1.07 -11.53
CA SER A 85 -17.44 -0.67 -10.12
C SER A 85 -17.38 0.85 -9.94
N GLY A 86 -17.10 1.59 -11.03
CA GLY A 86 -16.90 3.03 -11.00
C GLY A 86 -15.50 3.42 -10.55
N SER A 87 -14.52 2.54 -10.65
CA SER A 87 -13.12 2.82 -10.36
C SER A 87 -12.32 3.01 -11.65
N ALA A 88 -11.48 4.04 -11.68
CA ALA A 88 -10.51 4.28 -12.74
C ALA A 88 -9.09 4.29 -12.17
N THR A 89 -8.18 3.65 -12.87
CA THR A 89 -6.76 3.64 -12.56
C THR A 89 -5.97 4.14 -13.76
N ILE A 90 -5.20 5.19 -13.56
CA ILE A 90 -4.29 5.78 -14.55
C ILE A 90 -2.87 5.49 -14.09
N THR A 91 -2.13 4.70 -14.85
CA THR A 91 -0.73 4.35 -14.56
C THR A 91 0.18 5.18 -15.45
N ALA A 92 0.90 6.13 -14.85
CA ALA A 92 1.91 6.94 -15.51
C ALA A 92 3.28 6.25 -15.40
N THR A 93 3.91 5.97 -16.53
CA THR A 93 5.23 5.31 -16.63
C THR A 93 6.28 6.34 -17.02
N PHE A 94 7.38 6.38 -16.26
CA PHE A 94 8.44 7.38 -16.41
C PHE A 94 9.70 6.78 -17.02
N LYS A 95 10.59 7.64 -17.52
CA LYS A 95 11.90 7.21 -18.03
C LYS A 95 12.72 6.53 -16.93
N PRO A 96 13.51 5.48 -17.25
CA PRO A 96 14.46 4.89 -16.32
C PRO A 96 15.37 5.96 -15.69
N GLY A 97 15.67 5.83 -14.39
CA GLY A 97 16.46 6.81 -13.65
C GLY A 97 15.70 8.05 -13.16
N THR A 98 14.39 8.15 -13.42
CA THR A 98 13.57 9.22 -12.87
C THR A 98 13.38 9.00 -11.36
N ASP A 99 13.59 10.04 -10.57
CA ASP A 99 13.27 10.04 -9.14
C ASP A 99 11.76 9.95 -8.94
N VAL A 100 11.32 8.84 -8.34
CA VAL A 100 9.89 8.53 -8.12
C VAL A 100 9.24 9.49 -7.14
N GLU A 101 10.00 9.99 -6.14
CA GLU A 101 9.49 10.95 -5.15
C GLU A 101 9.13 12.27 -5.82
N LEU A 102 10.07 12.81 -6.60
CA LEU A 102 9.85 14.05 -7.33
C LEU A 102 8.77 13.90 -8.40
N ALA A 103 8.71 12.74 -9.07
CA ALA A 103 7.67 12.46 -10.04
C ALA A 103 6.28 12.40 -9.40
N GLN A 104 6.15 11.79 -8.20
CA GLN A 104 4.90 11.77 -7.44
C GLN A 104 4.44 13.18 -7.07
N VAL A 105 5.36 14.04 -6.62
CA VAL A 105 5.06 15.44 -6.29
C VAL A 105 4.56 16.20 -7.52
N ASP A 106 5.21 16.04 -8.70
CA ASP A 106 4.75 16.69 -9.94
C ASP A 106 3.37 16.19 -10.36
N VAL A 107 3.12 14.88 -10.29
CA VAL A 107 1.80 14.28 -10.53
C VAL A 107 0.74 14.85 -9.59
N GLN A 108 1.02 14.93 -8.28
CA GLN A 108 0.09 15.50 -7.29
C GLN A 108 -0.21 16.97 -7.54
N ASN A 109 0.80 17.77 -7.87
CA ASN A 109 0.65 19.19 -8.19
C ASN A 109 -0.23 19.39 -9.45
N ARG A 110 -0.10 18.52 -10.44
CA ARG A 110 -0.92 18.58 -11.65
C ARG A 110 -2.33 18.08 -11.39
N LEU A 111 -2.49 17.01 -10.60
CA LEU A 111 -3.79 16.51 -10.19
C LEU A 111 -4.58 17.56 -9.41
N ALA A 112 -3.91 18.36 -8.57
CA ALA A 112 -4.55 19.44 -7.83
C ALA A 112 -5.22 20.48 -8.76
N ARG A 113 -4.69 20.68 -9.98
CA ARG A 113 -5.31 21.53 -11.01
C ARG A 113 -6.52 20.89 -11.69
N ALA A 114 -6.53 19.55 -11.82
CA ALA A 114 -7.66 18.82 -12.36
C ALA A 114 -8.83 18.72 -11.34
N THR A 115 -8.52 18.60 -10.05
CA THR A 115 -9.47 18.31 -8.98
C THR A 115 -10.70 19.22 -8.95
N PRO A 116 -10.61 20.58 -9.12
CA PRO A 116 -11.79 21.44 -9.12
C PRO A 116 -12.75 21.19 -10.29
N ARG A 117 -12.29 20.54 -11.34
CA ARG A 117 -13.05 20.24 -12.58
C ARG A 117 -13.66 18.85 -12.56
N LEU A 118 -13.28 18.01 -11.60
CA LEU A 118 -13.81 16.67 -11.44
C LEU A 118 -15.23 16.73 -10.83
N PRO A 119 -16.07 15.71 -11.12
CA PRO A 119 -17.38 15.59 -10.49
C PRO A 119 -17.29 15.61 -8.95
N ALA A 120 -18.26 16.25 -8.29
CA ALA A 120 -18.26 16.36 -6.82
C ALA A 120 -18.18 15.00 -6.10
N SER A 121 -18.79 13.96 -6.67
CA SER A 121 -18.71 12.60 -6.10
C SER A 121 -17.32 12.01 -6.13
N VAL A 122 -16.48 12.37 -7.13
CA VAL A 122 -15.10 11.92 -7.22
C VAL A 122 -14.21 12.69 -6.24
N THR A 123 -14.39 14.00 -6.14
CA THR A 123 -13.61 14.84 -5.22
C THR A 123 -13.91 14.51 -3.76
N GLN A 124 -15.15 14.12 -3.43
CA GLN A 124 -15.54 13.69 -2.08
C GLN A 124 -14.93 12.34 -1.69
N GLN A 125 -14.76 11.42 -2.64
CA GLN A 125 -14.06 10.15 -2.42
C GLN A 125 -12.53 10.36 -2.33
N GLY A 126 -12.05 11.43 -2.93
CA GLY A 126 -10.61 11.69 -3.07
C GLY A 126 -9.98 10.94 -4.24
N VAL A 127 -8.96 11.53 -4.83
CA VAL A 127 -8.13 10.88 -5.83
C VAL A 127 -6.80 10.52 -5.21
N ARG A 128 -6.43 9.24 -5.27
CA ARG A 128 -5.21 8.71 -4.66
C ARG A 128 -4.09 8.67 -5.67
N VAL A 129 -2.88 8.98 -5.21
CA VAL A 129 -1.65 8.92 -6.00
C VAL A 129 -0.65 8.06 -5.27
N ASP A 130 -0.42 6.88 -5.78
CA ASP A 130 0.45 5.88 -5.17
C ASP A 130 1.65 5.59 -6.08
N LYS A 131 2.81 5.35 -5.47
CA LYS A 131 3.97 4.80 -6.20
C LYS A 131 3.65 3.35 -6.54
N SER A 132 3.54 3.06 -7.83
CA SER A 132 3.23 1.71 -8.29
C SER A 132 4.52 0.94 -8.57
N ARG A 133 4.70 -0.20 -7.90
CA ARG A 133 5.46 -1.31 -8.44
C ARG A 133 4.46 -2.40 -8.76
N SER A 134 4.52 -2.93 -9.96
CA SER A 134 3.59 -3.96 -10.44
C SER A 134 3.67 -5.28 -9.66
N ASN A 135 4.68 -5.47 -8.82
CA ASN A 135 4.94 -6.74 -8.14
C ASN A 135 4.75 -6.66 -6.63
N PHE A 136 3.90 -7.53 -6.10
CA PHE A 136 3.78 -7.73 -4.66
C PHE A 136 4.97 -8.51 -4.10
N LEU A 137 5.49 -8.05 -2.96
CA LEU A 137 6.49 -8.75 -2.18
C LEU A 137 5.89 -10.03 -1.58
N LEU A 138 4.77 -9.87 -0.92
CA LEU A 138 4.04 -10.96 -0.28
C LEU A 138 2.55 -10.61 -0.11
N PHE A 139 1.74 -11.64 0.13
CA PHE A 139 0.35 -11.50 0.54
C PHE A 139 0.18 -12.06 1.95
N THR A 140 -0.39 -11.27 2.86
CA THR A 140 -0.91 -11.75 4.13
C THR A 140 -2.41 -11.99 3.99
N MET A 141 -2.87 -13.16 4.41
CA MET A 141 -4.29 -13.53 4.39
C MET A 141 -4.81 -13.66 5.81
N LEU A 142 -5.96 -13.06 6.05
CA LEU A 142 -6.70 -13.17 7.31
C LEU A 142 -7.91 -14.05 7.09
N SER A 143 -8.14 -14.98 8.00
CA SER A 143 -9.31 -15.86 8.01
C SER A 143 -9.83 -16.00 9.43
N SER A 144 -11.09 -16.39 9.57
CA SER A 144 -11.68 -16.68 10.88
C SER A 144 -12.35 -18.06 10.89
N THR A 145 -12.23 -18.74 12.00
CA THR A 145 -12.99 -19.96 12.31
C THR A 145 -14.31 -19.65 12.98
N ASN A 146 -14.50 -18.40 13.46
CA ASN A 146 -15.74 -17.95 14.07
C ASN A 146 -16.77 -17.61 12.97
N PRO A 147 -17.92 -18.31 12.91
CA PRO A 147 -18.95 -18.06 11.90
C PRO A 147 -19.56 -16.66 11.97
N ALA A 148 -19.49 -16.01 13.14
CA ALA A 148 -19.98 -14.63 13.31
C ALA A 148 -19.06 -13.58 12.72
N THR A 149 -17.83 -13.94 12.35
CA THR A 149 -16.84 -13.02 11.75
C THR A 149 -16.84 -13.21 10.25
N ASP A 150 -17.62 -12.40 9.55
CA ASP A 150 -17.68 -12.38 8.10
C ASP A 150 -16.47 -11.69 7.44
N THR A 151 -16.39 -11.72 6.13
CA THR A 151 -15.31 -11.06 5.35
C THR A 151 -15.32 -9.55 5.49
N VAL A 152 -16.47 -8.95 5.78
CA VAL A 152 -16.61 -7.51 6.02
C VAL A 152 -15.98 -7.15 7.37
N ALA A 153 -16.23 -7.94 8.40
CA ALA A 153 -15.61 -7.75 9.72
C ALA A 153 -14.09 -7.94 9.67
N LEU A 154 -13.60 -8.95 8.92
CA LEU A 154 -12.18 -9.16 8.70
C LEU A 154 -11.53 -8.00 7.96
N GLY A 155 -12.19 -7.47 6.91
CA GLY A 155 -11.70 -6.35 6.13
C GLY A 155 -11.64 -5.05 6.93
N ASP A 156 -12.68 -4.79 7.71
CA ASP A 156 -12.74 -3.62 8.60
C ASP A 156 -11.65 -3.67 9.67
N TYR A 157 -11.44 -4.83 10.29
CA TYR A 157 -10.35 -5.04 11.23
C TYR A 157 -8.98 -4.84 10.59
N ALA A 158 -8.77 -5.42 9.40
CA ALA A 158 -7.53 -5.31 8.66
C ALA A 158 -7.21 -3.86 8.28
N SER A 159 -8.21 -3.12 7.79
CA SER A 159 -8.05 -1.73 7.38
C SER A 159 -7.64 -0.82 8.54
N ARG A 160 -8.24 -1.01 9.71
CA ARG A 160 -8.00 -0.14 10.86
C ARG A 160 -6.76 -0.50 11.66
N ASN A 161 -6.48 -1.80 11.83
CA ASN A 161 -5.47 -2.26 12.80
C ASN A 161 -4.20 -2.82 12.14
N ILE A 162 -4.28 -3.31 10.90
CA ILE A 162 -3.16 -4.02 10.28
C ILE A 162 -2.52 -3.20 9.17
N VAL A 163 -3.31 -2.72 8.20
CA VAL A 163 -2.79 -2.00 7.03
C VAL A 163 -1.94 -0.79 7.43
N PRO A 164 -2.35 0.10 8.36
CA PRO A 164 -1.54 1.25 8.76
C PRO A 164 -0.22 0.85 9.41
N GLU A 165 -0.22 -0.23 10.20
CA GLU A 165 1.00 -0.73 10.84
C GLU A 165 2.00 -1.31 9.83
N LEU A 166 1.50 -2.06 8.82
CA LEU A 166 2.34 -2.57 7.76
C LEU A 166 2.92 -1.46 6.87
N GLN A 167 2.14 -0.41 6.60
CA GLN A 167 2.60 0.74 5.79
C GLN A 167 3.73 1.54 6.46
N ARG A 168 3.81 1.53 7.80
CA ARG A 168 4.87 2.22 8.55
C ARG A 168 6.20 1.47 8.57
N LEU A 169 6.23 0.21 8.16
CA LEU A 169 7.45 -0.59 8.19
C LEU A 169 8.47 -0.09 7.16
N LYS A 170 9.73 -0.03 7.58
CA LYS A 170 10.84 0.33 6.71
C LYS A 170 10.94 -0.63 5.52
N GLY A 171 11.07 -0.09 4.32
CA GLY A 171 11.17 -0.88 3.09
C GLY A 171 9.83 -1.26 2.47
N ILE A 172 8.69 -0.96 3.11
CA ILE A 172 7.37 -1.12 2.52
C ILE A 172 6.99 0.16 1.76
N GLY A 173 6.54 -0.01 0.52
CA GLY A 173 6.05 1.08 -0.33
C GLY A 173 4.55 1.25 -0.23
N GLN A 174 3.82 0.13 -0.22
CA GLN A 174 2.36 0.12 -0.12
C GLN A 174 1.89 -1.18 0.54
N ALA A 175 0.83 -1.09 1.33
CA ALA A 175 0.03 -2.22 1.79
C ALA A 175 -1.41 -2.01 1.31
N GLN A 176 -1.87 -2.87 0.40
CA GLN A 176 -3.18 -2.78 -0.25
C GLN A 176 -4.12 -3.85 0.31
N LEU A 177 -5.27 -3.43 0.80
CA LEU A 177 -6.33 -4.33 1.25
C LEU A 177 -7.10 -4.89 0.05
N PHE A 178 -7.23 -6.21 -0.03
CA PHE A 178 -8.13 -6.96 -0.91
C PHE A 178 -9.29 -7.48 -0.07
N GLY A 179 -10.20 -6.60 0.25
CA GLY A 179 -11.35 -6.78 1.10
C GLY A 179 -12.19 -5.51 1.11
N THR A 180 -13.13 -5.43 2.01
CA THR A 180 -14.02 -4.28 2.14
C THR A 180 -14.09 -3.81 3.59
N GLU A 181 -14.25 -2.52 3.78
CA GLU A 181 -14.51 -1.90 5.07
C GLU A 181 -16.01 -1.90 5.36
N ARG A 182 -16.38 -1.73 6.63
CA ARG A 182 -17.79 -1.56 7.00
C ARG A 182 -18.31 -0.21 6.56
N ALA A 183 -19.52 -0.21 6.03
CA ALA A 183 -20.26 1.00 5.68
C ALA A 183 -21.74 0.83 5.97
N MET A 184 -22.43 1.94 6.20
CA MET A 184 -23.88 1.96 6.28
C MET A 184 -24.44 1.87 4.86
N ARG A 185 -25.21 0.82 4.59
CA ARG A 185 -25.85 0.53 3.29
C ARG A 185 -27.31 0.91 3.36
N ILE A 186 -27.75 1.72 2.41
CA ILE A 186 -29.13 2.15 2.28
C ILE A 186 -29.65 1.63 0.94
N TRP A 187 -30.45 0.56 0.99
CA TRP A 187 -31.03 -0.08 -0.18
C TRP A 187 -32.38 0.54 -0.47
N ILE A 188 -32.43 1.48 -1.39
CA ILE A 188 -33.65 2.18 -1.77
C ILE A 188 -34.54 1.24 -2.58
N ASP A 189 -35.84 1.20 -2.21
CA ASP A 189 -36.89 0.51 -2.96
C ASP A 189 -37.46 1.50 -4.00
N PRO A 190 -37.22 1.27 -5.30
CA PRO A 190 -37.71 2.20 -6.33
C PRO A 190 -39.26 2.37 -6.35
N ALA A 191 -40.02 1.30 -6.07
CA ALA A 191 -41.47 1.36 -6.05
C ALA A 191 -42.00 2.24 -4.92
N LYS A 192 -41.41 2.08 -3.70
CA LYS A 192 -41.74 2.92 -2.56
C LYS A 192 -41.31 4.37 -2.77
N MET A 193 -40.11 4.59 -3.37
CA MET A 193 -39.60 5.91 -3.70
C MET A 193 -40.61 6.67 -4.60
N VAL A 194 -41.11 5.99 -5.65
CA VAL A 194 -42.13 6.56 -6.54
C VAL A 194 -43.46 6.79 -5.82
N SER A 195 -43.93 5.86 -4.97
CA SER A 195 -45.19 6.02 -4.24
C SER A 195 -45.21 7.20 -3.29
N PHE A 196 -44.03 7.55 -2.71
CA PHE A 196 -43.89 8.75 -1.88
C PHE A 196 -43.47 9.99 -2.67
N ASN A 197 -43.39 9.90 -4.01
CA ASN A 197 -42.95 10.97 -4.92
C ASN A 197 -41.61 11.57 -4.50
N LEU A 198 -40.62 10.69 -4.23
CA LEU A 198 -39.25 11.04 -3.84
C LEU A 198 -38.26 10.69 -4.97
N SER A 199 -37.25 11.51 -5.12
CA SER A 199 -36.10 11.24 -5.98
C SER A 199 -34.90 10.73 -5.19
N ALA A 200 -34.02 10.01 -5.82
CA ALA A 200 -32.74 9.56 -5.21
C ALA A 200 -31.88 10.76 -4.77
N ALA A 201 -31.97 11.87 -5.49
CA ALA A 201 -31.27 13.11 -5.16
C ALA A 201 -31.75 13.71 -3.84
N GLU A 202 -33.10 13.74 -3.62
CA GLU A 202 -33.69 14.24 -2.37
C GLU A 202 -33.29 13.35 -1.17
N ILE A 203 -33.30 12.03 -1.35
CA ILE A 203 -32.82 11.08 -0.31
C ILE A 203 -31.38 11.35 0.05
N THR A 204 -30.53 11.50 -0.96
CA THR A 204 -29.09 11.78 -0.76
C THR A 204 -28.88 13.14 -0.06
N ALA A 205 -29.65 14.16 -0.44
CA ALA A 205 -29.57 15.47 0.18
C ALA A 205 -30.02 15.43 1.65
N ALA A 206 -31.11 14.71 1.97
CA ALA A 206 -31.58 14.55 3.34
C ALA A 206 -30.57 13.81 4.23
N ILE A 207 -29.93 12.76 3.71
CA ILE A 207 -28.87 12.04 4.41
C ILE A 207 -27.69 12.98 4.71
N ARG A 208 -27.22 13.75 3.72
CA ARG A 208 -26.11 14.70 3.90
C ARG A 208 -26.46 15.78 4.92
N ALA A 209 -27.69 16.30 4.90
CA ALA A 209 -28.12 17.35 5.81
C ALA A 209 -28.20 16.89 7.27
N GLN A 210 -28.63 15.64 7.51
CA GLN A 210 -28.84 15.10 8.85
C GLN A 210 -27.69 14.27 9.39
N ASN A 211 -26.75 13.84 8.52
CA ASN A 211 -25.52 13.16 8.91
C ASN A 211 -24.31 14.09 8.74
N ALA A 212 -24.41 15.30 9.25
CA ALA A 212 -23.35 16.30 9.17
C ALA A 212 -22.79 16.60 10.55
N GLN A 213 -21.48 16.64 10.67
CA GLN A 213 -20.83 17.11 11.89
C GLN A 213 -20.80 18.65 11.86
N VAL A 214 -21.52 19.26 12.78
CA VAL A 214 -21.63 20.72 12.88
C VAL A 214 -20.90 21.18 14.15
N ALA A 215 -19.96 22.11 14.01
CA ALA A 215 -19.40 22.81 15.15
C ALA A 215 -20.41 23.82 15.67
N SER A 216 -20.98 23.53 16.84
CA SER A 216 -22.10 24.33 17.38
C SER A 216 -21.66 25.54 18.21
N GLY A 217 -20.33 25.73 18.38
CA GLY A 217 -19.77 26.86 19.14
C GLY A 217 -19.90 26.72 20.66
N THR A 218 -19.70 27.82 21.34
CA THR A 218 -19.76 27.93 22.79
C THR A 218 -20.77 29.01 23.20
N ILE A 219 -21.54 28.73 24.25
CA ILE A 219 -22.38 29.73 24.89
C ILE A 219 -21.55 30.40 25.98
N GLY A 220 -21.57 31.75 26.03
CA GLY A 220 -20.84 32.49 27.05
C GLY A 220 -19.34 32.73 26.76
N ASP A 221 -18.93 32.59 25.49
CA ASP A 221 -17.57 32.98 25.05
C ASP A 221 -17.41 34.50 24.94
N LEU A 222 -16.18 34.98 24.97
CA LEU A 222 -15.89 36.40 24.86
C LEU A 222 -16.16 36.99 23.46
N PRO A 223 -16.75 38.20 23.36
CA PRO A 223 -17.20 39.09 24.43
C PRO A 223 -18.54 38.68 25.01
N ASN A 224 -18.58 38.44 26.33
CA ASN A 224 -19.79 38.02 27.02
C ASN A 224 -20.60 39.23 27.59
N VAL A 225 -21.89 39.00 27.84
CA VAL A 225 -22.76 40.01 28.45
C VAL A 225 -22.52 40.03 29.96
N ALA A 226 -22.58 41.24 30.59
CA ALA A 226 -22.40 41.38 32.01
C ALA A 226 -23.41 40.53 32.81
N GLY A 227 -22.90 39.69 33.71
CA GLY A 227 -23.68 38.73 34.50
C GLY A 227 -23.67 37.26 33.96
N GLN A 228 -23.08 36.99 32.84
CA GLN A 228 -22.93 35.66 32.29
C GLN A 228 -21.66 34.99 32.89
N GLY A 229 -21.86 34.13 33.88
CA GLY A 229 -20.76 33.47 34.62
C GLY A 229 -20.43 32.06 34.16
N ILE A 230 -21.05 31.57 33.11
CA ILE A 230 -20.85 30.16 32.64
C ILE A 230 -20.55 30.17 31.15
N ALA A 231 -19.39 29.59 30.78
CA ALA A 231 -19.06 29.24 29.42
C ALA A 231 -19.33 27.72 29.23
N ALA A 232 -20.17 27.34 28.27
CA ALA A 232 -20.47 25.96 27.97
C ALA A 232 -20.30 25.68 26.47
N THR A 233 -19.55 24.66 26.12
CA THR A 233 -19.46 24.18 24.74
C THR A 233 -20.75 23.42 24.39
N VAL A 234 -21.41 23.81 23.31
CA VAL A 234 -22.55 23.11 22.78
C VAL A 234 -22.05 21.93 21.94
N VAL A 235 -22.34 20.71 22.41
CA VAL A 235 -22.04 19.50 21.67
C VAL A 235 -23.32 19.02 20.97
N VAL A 236 -23.29 18.99 19.63
CA VAL A 236 -24.35 18.41 18.82
C VAL A 236 -23.86 17.06 18.29
N ASN A 237 -24.58 15.98 18.58
CA ASN A 237 -24.37 14.68 17.99
C ASN A 237 -24.89 14.71 16.54
N GLY A 238 -24.05 15.21 15.61
CA GLY A 238 -24.44 15.36 14.20
C GLY A 238 -24.17 14.12 13.34
N GLN A 239 -23.24 13.27 13.76
CA GLN A 239 -22.86 12.09 12.98
C GLN A 239 -23.62 10.86 13.47
N LEU A 240 -24.40 10.26 12.56
CA LEU A 240 -25.21 9.08 12.85
C LEU A 240 -24.32 7.82 12.85
N SER A 241 -24.52 6.92 13.81
CA SER A 241 -23.67 5.74 14.00
C SER A 241 -24.42 4.40 13.98
N SER A 242 -25.76 4.41 14.04
CA SER A 242 -26.55 3.19 14.10
C SER A 242 -27.54 3.07 12.95
N VAL A 243 -27.89 1.83 12.58
CA VAL A 243 -28.90 1.49 11.57
C VAL A 243 -30.22 2.19 11.88
N GLU A 244 -30.61 2.24 13.17
CA GLU A 244 -31.83 2.88 13.61
C GLU A 244 -31.80 4.40 13.39
N GLN A 245 -30.71 5.06 13.72
CA GLN A 245 -30.54 6.49 13.51
C GLN A 245 -30.66 6.84 12.02
N PHE A 246 -29.97 6.09 11.14
CA PHE A 246 -30.08 6.27 9.70
C PHE A 246 -31.48 5.98 9.18
N GLY A 247 -32.15 4.94 9.68
CA GLY A 247 -33.54 4.63 9.34
C GLY A 247 -34.53 5.73 9.72
N ASN A 248 -34.24 6.49 10.76
CA ASN A 248 -35.10 7.57 11.27
C ASN A 248 -34.84 8.94 10.62
N ILE A 249 -33.89 9.08 9.70
CA ILE A 249 -33.70 10.31 8.92
C ILE A 249 -35.01 10.70 8.23
N VAL A 250 -35.42 11.94 8.41
CA VAL A 250 -36.67 12.48 7.81
C VAL A 250 -36.37 12.90 6.37
N LEU A 251 -37.09 12.32 5.43
CA LEU A 251 -37.05 12.66 4.01
C LEU A 251 -38.04 13.77 3.64
N ARG A 252 -39.23 13.70 4.23
CA ARG A 252 -40.27 14.68 4.02
C ARG A 252 -41.14 14.83 5.28
N ALA A 253 -41.51 16.05 5.60
CA ALA A 253 -42.54 16.37 6.59
C ALA A 253 -43.77 16.96 5.84
N ASN A 254 -44.92 16.38 6.05
CA ASN A 254 -46.19 16.84 5.47
C ASN A 254 -46.84 17.87 6.38
N THR A 255 -47.75 18.64 5.82
CA THR A 255 -48.51 19.69 6.56
C THR A 255 -49.45 19.15 7.63
N ASP A 256 -49.81 17.87 7.54
CA ASP A 256 -50.62 17.14 8.54
C ASP A 256 -49.78 16.61 9.73
N GLY A 257 -48.46 16.87 9.75
CA GLY A 257 -47.53 16.39 10.78
C GLY A 257 -46.98 14.99 10.53
N SER A 258 -47.43 14.29 9.49
CA SER A 258 -46.85 12.99 9.11
C SER A 258 -45.48 13.18 8.54
N THR A 259 -44.56 12.20 8.78
CA THR A 259 -43.17 12.23 8.28
C THR A 259 -42.86 10.98 7.49
N VAL A 260 -42.25 11.13 6.34
CA VAL A 260 -41.65 10.02 5.59
C VAL A 260 -40.19 9.91 5.99
N ARG A 261 -39.74 8.72 6.39
CA ARG A 261 -38.38 8.44 6.84
C ARG A 261 -37.68 7.47 5.91
N ILE A 262 -36.35 7.35 6.03
CA ILE A 262 -35.58 6.40 5.21
C ILE A 262 -36.09 4.97 5.36
N LYS A 263 -36.45 4.52 6.56
CA LYS A 263 -36.99 3.16 6.79
C LYS A 263 -38.26 2.85 6.03
N ASP A 264 -39.04 3.88 5.62
CA ASP A 264 -40.30 3.71 4.87
C ASP A 264 -40.04 3.41 3.40
N VAL A 265 -38.89 3.87 2.85
CA VAL A 265 -38.56 3.78 1.42
C VAL A 265 -37.29 2.95 1.16
N ALA A 266 -36.56 2.58 2.19
CA ALA A 266 -35.29 1.87 2.07
C ALA A 266 -35.05 0.88 3.23
N ARG A 267 -34.23 -0.16 2.97
CA ARG A 267 -33.67 -1.01 3.99
C ARG A 267 -32.29 -0.46 4.36
N VAL A 268 -32.04 -0.26 5.65
CA VAL A 268 -30.76 0.19 6.19
C VAL A 268 -30.09 -0.98 6.87
N GLU A 269 -28.83 -1.23 6.54
CA GLU A 269 -28.04 -2.29 7.17
C GLU A 269 -26.55 -1.91 7.23
N LEU A 270 -25.82 -2.49 8.16
CA LEU A 270 -24.37 -2.40 8.22
C LEU A 270 -23.79 -3.51 7.35
N GLY A 271 -23.07 -3.14 6.29
CA GLY A 271 -22.49 -4.10 5.33
C GLY A 271 -21.14 -3.65 4.83
N GLY A 272 -20.66 -4.25 3.74
CA GLY A 272 -19.41 -3.84 3.11
C GLY A 272 -19.57 -2.57 2.27
N GLN A 273 -18.53 -1.73 2.26
CA GLN A 273 -18.50 -0.54 1.42
C GLN A 273 -18.54 -0.90 -0.07
N ALA A 274 -17.86 -1.98 -0.47
CA ALA A 274 -17.87 -2.52 -1.83
C ALA A 274 -17.87 -4.05 -1.79
N TYR A 275 -18.44 -4.68 -2.81
CA TYR A 275 -18.47 -6.13 -2.98
C TYR A 275 -17.82 -6.57 -4.30
N ALA A 276 -16.95 -5.71 -4.87
CA ALA A 276 -16.30 -5.97 -6.15
C ALA A 276 -15.22 -7.08 -6.07
N THR A 277 -14.65 -7.30 -4.89
CA THR A 277 -13.59 -8.29 -4.68
C THR A 277 -13.98 -9.28 -3.60
N ALA A 278 -13.71 -10.56 -3.84
CA ALA A 278 -13.85 -11.64 -2.86
C ALA A 278 -12.56 -12.45 -2.84
N ALA A 279 -11.97 -12.59 -1.65
CA ALA A 279 -10.79 -13.43 -1.46
C ALA A 279 -11.16 -14.71 -0.72
N ARG A 280 -10.47 -15.79 -1.05
CA ARG A 280 -10.60 -17.10 -0.38
C ARG A 280 -9.22 -17.69 -0.12
N LEU A 281 -9.06 -18.32 1.02
CA LEU A 281 -7.87 -19.08 1.37
C LEU A 281 -8.28 -20.55 1.58
N ASN A 282 -7.76 -21.43 0.74
CA ASN A 282 -8.09 -22.86 0.80
C ASN A 282 -9.62 -23.12 0.78
N GLY A 283 -10.37 -22.39 -0.06
CA GLY A 283 -11.81 -22.47 -0.19
C GLY A 283 -12.63 -21.73 0.89
N LYS A 284 -12.01 -21.28 1.98
CA LYS A 284 -12.69 -20.53 3.05
C LYS A 284 -12.66 -19.02 2.76
N PRO A 285 -13.71 -18.28 3.16
CA PRO A 285 -13.71 -16.83 3.08
C PRO A 285 -12.51 -16.23 3.81
N ALA A 286 -11.82 -15.28 3.17
CA ALA A 286 -10.64 -14.65 3.73
C ALA A 286 -10.49 -13.22 3.20
N VAL A 287 -9.61 -12.44 3.81
CA VAL A 287 -9.25 -11.10 3.37
C VAL A 287 -7.74 -11.05 3.17
N GLY A 288 -7.32 -10.50 2.02
CA GLY A 288 -5.92 -10.39 1.65
C GLY A 288 -5.36 -8.99 1.85
N ILE A 289 -4.10 -8.89 2.24
CA ILE A 289 -3.33 -7.65 2.23
C ILE A 289 -2.10 -7.91 1.37
N GLY A 290 -2.03 -7.24 0.23
CA GLY A 290 -0.88 -7.28 -0.66
C GLY A 290 0.13 -6.23 -0.24
N VAL A 291 1.37 -6.64 0.03
CA VAL A 291 2.46 -5.76 0.44
C VAL A 291 3.43 -5.58 -0.71
N GLN A 292 3.71 -4.33 -1.06
CA GLN A 292 4.65 -3.95 -2.10
C GLN A 292 5.91 -3.34 -1.48
N LEU A 293 7.05 -3.63 -2.10
CA LEU A 293 8.33 -3.11 -1.68
C LEU A 293 8.50 -1.64 -2.08
N SER A 294 9.14 -0.83 -1.24
CA SER A 294 9.57 0.52 -1.63
C SER A 294 10.69 0.46 -2.69
N PRO A 295 10.92 1.51 -3.48
CA PRO A 295 11.97 1.52 -4.51
C PRO A 295 13.37 1.14 -4.01
N SER A 296 13.73 1.55 -2.80
CA SER A 296 15.01 1.25 -2.15
C SER A 296 14.94 0.14 -1.10
N GLY A 297 13.80 -0.57 -1.01
CA GLY A 297 13.57 -1.58 0.02
C GLY A 297 14.30 -2.89 -0.24
N ASN A 298 14.83 -3.50 0.82
CA ASN A 298 15.36 -4.85 0.81
C ASN A 298 14.24 -5.86 1.01
N ALA A 299 14.05 -6.77 0.06
CA ALA A 299 12.95 -7.74 0.06
C ALA A 299 12.98 -8.69 1.27
N LEU A 300 14.15 -9.13 1.69
CA LEU A 300 14.31 -10.06 2.82
C LEU A 300 14.03 -9.37 4.15
N GLU A 301 14.58 -8.17 4.35
CA GLU A 301 14.36 -7.38 5.56
C GLU A 301 12.89 -6.96 5.68
N ALA A 302 12.30 -6.47 4.59
CA ALA A 302 10.90 -6.06 4.54
C ALA A 302 9.95 -7.24 4.83
N ALA A 303 10.17 -8.41 4.21
CA ALA A 303 9.37 -9.59 4.46
C ALA A 303 9.50 -10.09 5.91
N LYS A 304 10.73 -10.04 6.48
CA LYS A 304 10.97 -10.36 7.89
C LYS A 304 10.24 -9.38 8.82
N ALA A 305 10.32 -8.08 8.53
CA ALA A 305 9.63 -7.05 9.31
C ALA A 305 8.11 -7.25 9.29
N VAL A 306 7.52 -7.58 8.13
CA VAL A 306 6.09 -7.88 8.01
C VAL A 306 5.72 -9.10 8.86
N ARG A 307 6.48 -10.20 8.79
CA ARG A 307 6.20 -11.39 9.61
C ARG A 307 6.25 -11.07 11.11
N THR A 308 7.32 -10.40 11.55
CA THR A 308 7.46 -10.01 12.96
C THR A 308 6.31 -9.11 13.41
N LYS A 309 5.89 -8.14 12.59
CA LYS A 309 4.76 -7.26 12.90
C LYS A 309 3.44 -8.02 12.92
N MET A 310 3.21 -8.93 11.99
CA MET A 310 2.01 -9.77 11.99
C MET A 310 1.95 -10.71 13.19
N ASP A 311 3.09 -11.28 13.62
CA ASP A 311 3.18 -12.07 14.86
C ASP A 311 2.85 -11.23 16.10
N GLU A 312 3.33 -9.98 16.15
CA GLU A 312 3.00 -9.03 17.23
C GLU A 312 1.51 -8.70 17.24
N LEU A 313 0.94 -8.32 16.09
CA LEU A 313 -0.47 -7.95 15.96
C LEU A 313 -1.41 -9.13 16.22
N SER A 314 -0.98 -10.35 15.88
CA SER A 314 -1.79 -11.56 16.06
C SER A 314 -2.15 -11.84 17.53
N ARG A 315 -1.39 -11.31 18.49
CA ARG A 315 -1.69 -11.42 19.91
C ARG A 315 -2.95 -10.66 20.34
N TYR A 316 -3.34 -9.67 19.52
CA TYR A 316 -4.52 -8.83 19.75
C TYR A 316 -5.69 -9.20 18.84
N PHE A 317 -5.58 -10.29 18.10
CA PHE A 317 -6.64 -10.72 17.20
C PHE A 317 -7.88 -11.15 17.97
N PRO A 318 -9.07 -10.83 17.48
CA PRO A 318 -10.31 -11.40 17.96
C PRO A 318 -10.27 -12.95 17.93
N GLU A 319 -11.03 -13.56 18.81
CA GLU A 319 -11.11 -15.02 18.94
C GLU A 319 -11.50 -15.68 17.60
N GLY A 320 -10.76 -16.70 17.24
CA GLY A 320 -10.92 -17.45 15.98
C GLY A 320 -10.27 -16.80 14.76
N MET A 321 -9.71 -15.59 14.85
CA MET A 321 -8.98 -14.97 13.75
C MET A 321 -7.56 -15.53 13.67
N SER A 322 -7.13 -15.82 12.43
CA SER A 322 -5.79 -16.30 12.13
C SER A 322 -5.23 -15.64 10.88
N TRP A 323 -3.92 -15.68 10.73
CA TRP A 323 -3.24 -15.14 9.57
C TRP A 323 -2.25 -16.13 8.96
N SER A 324 -1.95 -15.94 7.68
CA SER A 324 -0.96 -16.74 6.95
C SER A 324 -0.39 -15.95 5.78
N ILE A 325 0.75 -16.39 5.26
CA ILE A 325 1.39 -15.84 4.06
C ILE A 325 1.41 -16.92 2.97
N PRO A 326 0.39 -17.02 2.11
CA PRO A 326 0.35 -18.01 1.05
C PRO A 326 1.30 -17.70 -0.11
N TYR A 327 1.62 -16.42 -0.34
CA TYR A 327 2.56 -15.98 -1.35
C TYR A 327 3.64 -15.10 -0.74
N ASP A 328 4.89 -15.47 -0.99
CA ASP A 328 6.05 -14.76 -0.49
C ASP A 328 7.21 -14.87 -1.49
N SER A 329 7.46 -13.77 -2.20
CA SER A 329 8.54 -13.72 -3.19
C SER A 329 9.93 -13.69 -2.54
N SER A 330 10.05 -13.29 -1.27
CA SER A 330 11.33 -13.23 -0.56
C SER A 330 11.94 -14.60 -0.33
N ARG A 331 11.11 -15.66 -0.23
CA ARG A 331 11.59 -17.05 -0.08
C ARG A 331 12.46 -17.50 -1.27
N PHE A 332 12.09 -17.11 -2.48
CA PHE A 332 12.87 -17.44 -3.67
C PHE A 332 14.23 -16.73 -3.65
N VAL A 333 14.25 -15.49 -3.16
CA VAL A 333 15.50 -14.72 -3.01
C VAL A 333 16.40 -15.37 -1.97
N ASP A 334 15.86 -15.74 -0.81
CA ASP A 334 16.60 -16.39 0.28
C ASP A 334 17.21 -17.72 -0.15
N ILE A 335 16.41 -18.59 -0.79
CA ILE A 335 16.87 -19.86 -1.36
C ILE A 335 17.99 -19.62 -2.39
N SER A 336 17.80 -18.63 -3.28
CA SER A 336 18.80 -18.32 -4.33
C SER A 336 20.12 -17.84 -3.73
N ILE A 337 20.09 -16.95 -2.74
CA ILE A 337 21.29 -16.46 -2.05
C ILE A 337 22.00 -17.61 -1.34
N THR A 338 21.25 -18.44 -0.63
CA THR A 338 21.80 -19.62 0.07
C THR A 338 22.45 -20.59 -0.92
N GLN A 339 21.78 -20.84 -2.06
CA GLN A 339 22.33 -21.72 -3.10
C GLN A 339 23.58 -21.14 -3.74
N VAL A 340 23.61 -19.84 -4.04
CA VAL A 340 24.81 -19.16 -4.57
C VAL A 340 25.96 -19.23 -3.56
N ALA A 341 25.70 -18.97 -2.28
CA ALA A 341 26.71 -19.07 -1.24
C ALA A 341 27.28 -20.51 -1.12
N LYS A 342 26.41 -21.51 -1.20
CA LYS A 342 26.81 -22.94 -1.17
C LYS A 342 27.66 -23.32 -2.38
N THR A 343 27.20 -22.99 -3.59
CA THR A 343 27.94 -23.29 -4.83
C THR A 343 29.25 -22.55 -4.89
N LEU A 344 29.33 -21.33 -4.35
CA LEU A 344 30.58 -20.59 -4.25
C LEU A 344 31.58 -21.30 -3.33
N LEU A 345 31.12 -21.76 -2.16
CA LEU A 345 31.94 -22.49 -1.21
C LEU A 345 32.46 -23.83 -1.82
N GLU A 346 31.57 -24.54 -2.52
CA GLU A 346 31.93 -25.76 -3.27
C GLU A 346 32.97 -25.47 -4.35
N ALA A 347 32.80 -24.37 -5.11
CA ALA A 347 33.76 -23.95 -6.13
C ALA A 347 35.14 -23.61 -5.53
N VAL A 348 35.17 -22.87 -4.42
CA VAL A 348 36.42 -22.54 -3.71
C VAL A 348 37.10 -23.81 -3.21
N ALA A 349 36.34 -24.75 -2.64
CA ALA A 349 36.89 -26.04 -2.19
C ALA A 349 37.47 -26.87 -3.34
N LEU A 350 36.78 -26.89 -4.48
CA LEU A 350 37.25 -27.63 -5.67
C LEU A 350 38.49 -26.98 -6.27
N VAL A 351 38.53 -25.65 -6.38
CA VAL A 351 39.72 -24.90 -6.81
C VAL A 351 40.89 -25.18 -5.88
N PHE A 352 40.69 -25.17 -4.56
CA PHE A 352 41.69 -25.53 -3.57
C PHE A 352 42.24 -26.94 -3.81
N LEU A 353 41.34 -27.92 -3.98
CA LEU A 353 41.70 -29.30 -4.19
C LEU A 353 42.52 -29.49 -5.46
N VAL A 354 42.09 -28.93 -6.58
CA VAL A 354 42.82 -28.99 -7.86
C VAL A 354 44.18 -28.33 -7.73
N MET A 355 44.27 -27.14 -7.17
CA MET A 355 45.53 -26.43 -6.96
C MET A 355 46.47 -27.21 -6.02
N PHE A 356 45.94 -27.83 -4.98
CA PHE A 356 46.69 -28.65 -4.06
C PHE A 356 47.27 -29.90 -4.75
N LEU A 357 46.50 -30.52 -5.63
CA LEU A 357 46.94 -31.70 -6.39
C LEU A 357 48.14 -31.37 -7.32
N PHE A 358 48.12 -30.18 -7.94
CA PHE A 358 49.23 -29.76 -8.83
C PHE A 358 50.41 -29.16 -8.09
N LEU A 359 50.19 -28.36 -7.05
CA LEU A 359 51.27 -27.68 -6.30
C LEU A 359 51.85 -28.54 -5.19
N GLN A 360 51.16 -29.56 -4.75
CA GLN A 360 51.54 -30.51 -3.68
C GLN A 360 52.05 -29.83 -2.41
N ASN A 361 51.71 -28.59 -2.19
CA ASN A 361 52.15 -27.80 -1.05
C ASN A 361 51.02 -26.93 -0.51
N TRP A 362 50.61 -27.16 0.74
CA TRP A 362 49.54 -26.48 1.44
C TRP A 362 49.73 -24.95 1.46
N ARG A 363 50.93 -24.49 1.77
CA ARG A 363 51.22 -23.05 1.91
C ARG A 363 51.06 -22.29 0.60
N TYR A 364 51.50 -22.88 -0.50
CA TYR A 364 51.38 -22.26 -1.83
C TYR A 364 49.94 -22.33 -2.39
N THR A 365 49.15 -23.31 -1.96
CA THR A 365 47.75 -23.47 -2.38
C THR A 365 46.81 -22.47 -1.69
N ILE A 366 47.10 -22.10 -0.43
CA ILE A 366 46.29 -21.14 0.32
C ILE A 366 46.27 -19.76 -0.34
N ILE A 367 47.40 -19.30 -0.91
CA ILE A 367 47.52 -17.95 -1.47
C ILE A 367 46.47 -17.69 -2.57
N PRO A 368 46.39 -18.47 -3.67
CA PRO A 368 45.37 -18.26 -4.69
C PRO A 368 43.95 -18.53 -4.18
N THR A 369 43.81 -19.45 -3.21
CA THR A 369 42.46 -19.74 -2.64
C THR A 369 41.90 -18.55 -1.87
N ILE A 370 42.71 -17.80 -1.11
CA ILE A 370 42.27 -16.60 -0.39
C ILE A 370 41.99 -15.43 -1.34
N VAL A 371 42.60 -15.36 -2.50
CA VAL A 371 42.37 -14.30 -3.48
C VAL A 371 40.92 -14.33 -4.00
N VAL A 372 40.32 -15.52 -4.13
CA VAL A 372 38.96 -15.67 -4.64
C VAL A 372 37.92 -14.92 -3.77
N PRO A 373 37.82 -15.17 -2.45
CA PRO A 373 36.89 -14.41 -1.59
C PRO A 373 37.24 -12.91 -1.49
N ILE A 374 38.53 -12.53 -1.55
CA ILE A 374 38.93 -11.11 -1.55
C ILE A 374 38.42 -10.41 -2.81
N ALA A 375 38.61 -11.02 -3.98
CA ALA A 375 38.12 -10.46 -5.25
C ALA A 375 36.57 -10.30 -5.25
N LEU A 376 35.89 -11.31 -4.73
CA LEU A 376 34.42 -11.29 -4.63
C LEU A 376 33.92 -10.17 -3.70
N LEU A 377 34.56 -10.01 -2.54
CA LEU A 377 34.24 -8.91 -1.62
C LEU A 377 34.55 -7.55 -2.24
N GLY A 378 35.64 -7.45 -2.99
CA GLY A 378 35.99 -6.25 -3.77
C GLY A 378 34.95 -5.90 -4.82
N THR A 379 34.34 -6.91 -5.46
CA THR A 379 33.23 -6.69 -6.41
C THR A 379 31.99 -6.08 -5.71
N PHE A 380 31.62 -6.57 -4.52
CA PHE A 380 30.51 -5.99 -3.76
C PHE A 380 30.77 -4.54 -3.36
N ALA A 381 31.98 -4.20 -2.93
CA ALA A 381 32.37 -2.82 -2.63
C ALA A 381 32.25 -1.93 -3.87
N THR A 382 32.69 -2.42 -5.03
CA THR A 382 32.63 -1.69 -6.30
C THR A 382 31.18 -1.50 -6.76
N LEU A 383 30.33 -2.54 -6.65
CA LEU A 383 28.89 -2.44 -6.98
C LEU A 383 28.22 -1.35 -6.14
N LEU A 384 28.48 -1.33 -4.83
CA LEU A 384 27.93 -0.29 -3.95
C LEU A 384 28.41 1.12 -4.35
N ALA A 385 29.70 1.27 -4.71
CA ALA A 385 30.27 2.55 -5.12
C ALA A 385 29.69 3.06 -6.45
N LEU A 386 29.31 2.16 -7.34
CA LEU A 386 28.67 2.48 -8.63
C LEU A 386 27.15 2.69 -8.51
N GLY A 387 26.56 2.46 -7.34
CA GLY A 387 25.13 2.68 -7.11
C GLY A 387 24.23 1.55 -7.60
N PHE A 388 24.76 0.34 -7.75
CA PHE A 388 24.00 -0.87 -8.14
C PHE A 388 23.36 -1.54 -6.93
#